data_40c0f146b9b313aa4e51a14999ede225
#
_entry.id   40c0f146b9b313aa4e51a14999ede225
#
_cell.length_a   1.000
_cell.length_b   1.000
_cell.length_c   1.000
_cell.angle_alpha   90.00
_cell.angle_beta   90.00
_cell.angle_gamma   90.00
#
_symmetry.space_group_name_H-M   'P 1'
#
loop_
_entity.id
_entity.type
_entity.pdbx_description
1 polymer ?
#
loop_
_entity_poly.entity_id
_entity_poly.type
_entity_poly.pdbx_seq_one_letter_code
_entity_poly.pdbx_strand_id
1 'polypeptide(L)'
;ILRNSDDSWKAFILMNEAMLLQRINTKKQNKNSIKWYPFQLAYILQIIPDIAIPENEYRNTVDLLWFPTGGGKTEAYLGVAAFTIFYRRISSNSINDGVTVIMRYTLRLLTIQQFERAAALICACEYLRKTNNIPGGEINIGLWIGSSMTPNHIDAVSEVLVKLKENKDEKIYEGNPIQITKCPWCGKEIDITGYNIKNGNLHICCNDNPDCEFHKGLPIYVVDDDIYAKKPTLILSTIDKFARIAWVEESKNLFGGSYNMPPSLVIQDELHLISGSLGSLSGLYEIAVDYLCNRNGILPKVIASTATVKNADQQVKSLYGKEMIQFPPNGLSYTDSFFAHRADKNERPARIYVGVCENGGSIKDLMVRIYAVLTLIKAKFTKENLSDDVIDQYYTIVGYFNAIRDLGATSN
;
A
#
# COMPACT_ATOMS: atom_id res chain seq x y z
N ILE A 1 -16.40 19.33 -12.23
CA ILE A 1 -15.22 18.83 -12.99
C ILE A 1 -15.64 17.63 -13.81
N LEU A 2 -16.04 16.50 -13.20
CA LEU A 2 -16.38 15.26 -13.92
C LEU A 2 -17.42 15.44 -15.03
N ARG A 3 -18.41 16.34 -14.86
CA ARG A 3 -19.43 16.64 -15.88
C ARG A 3 -18.94 17.56 -16.99
N ASN A 4 -17.87 18.32 -16.75
CA ASN A 4 -17.42 19.41 -17.63
C ASN A 4 -16.05 19.13 -18.27
N SER A 5 -15.46 17.96 -18.04
CA SER A 5 -14.15 17.55 -18.58
C SER A 5 -14.22 16.08 -19.00
N ASP A 6 -14.18 15.85 -20.29
CA ASP A 6 -14.19 14.49 -20.86
C ASP A 6 -12.99 13.67 -20.37
N ASP A 7 -11.83 14.30 -20.22
CA ASP A 7 -10.62 13.66 -19.72
C ASP A 7 -10.80 13.19 -18.27
N SER A 8 -11.33 14.06 -17.40
CA SER A 8 -11.63 13.71 -16.01
C SER A 8 -12.67 12.61 -15.90
N TRP A 9 -13.72 12.67 -16.74
CA TRP A 9 -14.76 11.66 -16.78
C TRP A 9 -14.22 10.31 -17.24
N LYS A 10 -13.44 10.29 -18.31
CA LYS A 10 -12.79 9.07 -18.82
C LYS A 10 -11.84 8.47 -17.79
N ALA A 11 -11.01 9.29 -17.14
CA ALA A 11 -10.10 8.83 -16.07
C ALA A 11 -10.89 8.24 -14.89
N PHE A 12 -12.01 8.84 -14.51
CA PHE A 12 -12.88 8.35 -13.44
C PHE A 12 -13.53 7.01 -13.78
N ILE A 13 -13.97 6.80 -15.01
CA ILE A 13 -14.50 5.50 -15.47
C ILE A 13 -13.41 4.44 -15.40
N LEU A 14 -12.24 4.70 -15.98
CA LEU A 14 -11.11 3.77 -16.01
C LEU A 14 -10.62 3.42 -14.60
N MET A 15 -10.60 4.38 -13.68
CA MET A 15 -10.30 4.14 -12.27
C MET A 15 -11.28 3.13 -11.66
N ASN A 16 -12.59 3.31 -11.88
CA ASN A 16 -13.61 2.39 -11.37
C ASN A 16 -13.45 0.98 -11.98
N GLU A 17 -13.17 0.90 -13.27
CA GLU A 17 -12.92 -0.38 -13.95
C GLU A 17 -11.66 -1.07 -13.42
N ALA A 18 -10.57 -0.32 -13.20
CA ALA A 18 -9.33 -0.87 -12.64
C ALA A 18 -9.54 -1.43 -11.22
N MET A 19 -10.23 -0.69 -10.36
CA MET A 19 -10.56 -1.13 -9.00
C MET A 19 -11.50 -2.34 -8.99
N LEU A 20 -12.42 -2.41 -9.95
CA LEU A 20 -13.29 -3.58 -10.13
C LEU A 20 -12.49 -4.82 -10.56
N LEU A 21 -11.64 -4.70 -11.58
CA LEU A 21 -10.79 -5.79 -12.07
C LEU A 21 -9.82 -6.28 -10.98
N GLN A 22 -9.21 -5.36 -10.23
CA GLN A 22 -8.38 -5.72 -9.09
C GLN A 22 -9.13 -6.64 -8.10
N ARG A 23 -10.37 -6.30 -7.75
CA ARG A 23 -11.18 -7.07 -6.80
C ARG A 23 -11.62 -8.44 -7.35
N ILE A 24 -12.04 -8.49 -8.61
CA ILE A 24 -12.43 -9.75 -9.26
C ILE A 24 -11.24 -10.70 -9.30
N ASN A 25 -10.08 -10.21 -9.72
CA ASN A 25 -8.91 -11.05 -9.95
C ASN A 25 -8.24 -11.51 -8.65
N THR A 26 -8.13 -10.63 -7.64
CA THR A 26 -7.46 -10.97 -6.37
C THR A 26 -8.35 -11.74 -5.40
N LYS A 27 -9.63 -11.41 -5.31
CA LYS A 27 -10.56 -11.98 -4.32
C LYS A 27 -11.61 -12.90 -4.91
N LYS A 28 -11.61 -13.10 -6.22
CA LYS A 28 -12.61 -13.91 -6.96
C LYS A 28 -14.05 -13.53 -6.58
N GLN A 29 -14.27 -12.25 -6.28
CA GLN A 29 -15.59 -11.75 -5.90
C GLN A 29 -16.50 -11.61 -7.11
N ASN A 30 -17.80 -11.84 -6.92
CA ASN A 30 -18.78 -11.61 -7.97
C ASN A 30 -18.85 -10.10 -8.28
N LYS A 31 -18.81 -9.74 -9.57
CA LYS A 31 -18.87 -8.37 -10.06
C LYS A 31 -19.99 -7.53 -9.41
N ASN A 32 -21.17 -8.13 -9.25
CA ASN A 32 -22.37 -7.45 -8.74
C ASN A 32 -22.30 -7.17 -7.22
N SER A 33 -21.41 -7.82 -6.48
CA SER A 33 -21.22 -7.62 -5.03
C SER A 33 -20.20 -6.54 -4.71
N ILE A 34 -19.41 -6.10 -5.69
CA ILE A 34 -18.35 -5.11 -5.49
C ILE A 34 -18.94 -3.71 -5.55
N LYS A 35 -18.86 -2.99 -4.43
CA LYS A 35 -19.37 -1.61 -4.30
C LYS A 35 -18.37 -0.78 -3.49
N TRP A 36 -18.35 0.53 -3.78
CA TRP A 36 -17.70 1.49 -2.92
C TRP A 36 -18.47 1.66 -1.61
N TYR A 37 -17.77 1.77 -0.50
CA TYR A 37 -18.37 2.37 0.69
C TYR A 37 -18.61 3.86 0.44
N PRO A 38 -19.68 4.46 0.98
CA PRO A 38 -20.00 5.88 0.77
C PRO A 38 -18.82 6.82 1.06
N PHE A 39 -18.07 6.58 2.15
CA PHE A 39 -16.93 7.41 2.51
C PHE A 39 -15.78 7.32 1.48
N GLN A 40 -15.55 6.14 0.89
CA GLN A 40 -14.50 5.95 -0.11
C GLN A 40 -14.78 6.80 -1.36
N LEU A 41 -16.01 6.68 -1.87
CA LEU A 41 -16.42 7.45 -3.04
C LEU A 41 -16.44 8.95 -2.75
N ALA A 42 -16.95 9.37 -1.59
CA ALA A 42 -16.97 10.77 -1.19
C ALA A 42 -15.54 11.35 -1.10
N TYR A 43 -14.61 10.61 -0.49
CA TYR A 43 -13.21 11.00 -0.42
C TYR A 43 -12.56 11.14 -1.80
N ILE A 44 -12.75 10.15 -2.67
CA ILE A 44 -12.24 10.20 -4.05
C ILE A 44 -12.77 11.44 -4.77
N LEU A 45 -14.07 11.71 -4.69
CA LEU A 45 -14.69 12.86 -5.32
C LEU A 45 -14.20 14.19 -4.77
N GLN A 46 -13.86 14.26 -3.48
CA GLN A 46 -13.26 15.44 -2.85
C GLN A 46 -11.86 15.73 -3.41
N ILE A 47 -11.04 14.71 -3.64
CA ILE A 47 -9.64 14.88 -4.07
C ILE A 47 -9.50 15.11 -5.58
N ILE A 48 -10.44 14.65 -6.39
CA ILE A 48 -10.38 14.81 -7.85
C ILE A 48 -10.13 16.27 -8.31
N PRO A 49 -10.80 17.30 -7.76
CA PRO A 49 -10.51 18.70 -8.11
C PRO A 49 -9.04 19.10 -7.89
N ASP A 50 -8.47 18.66 -6.79
CA ASP A 50 -7.09 18.98 -6.41
C ASP A 50 -6.05 18.33 -7.34
N ILE A 51 -6.41 17.19 -7.94
CA ILE A 51 -5.58 16.51 -8.93
C ILE A 51 -5.74 17.16 -10.31
N ALA A 52 -6.99 17.43 -10.71
CA ALA A 52 -7.32 17.83 -12.08
C ALA A 52 -7.11 19.33 -12.37
N ILE A 53 -7.13 20.17 -11.34
CA ILE A 53 -6.95 21.63 -11.47
C ILE A 53 -5.68 22.02 -10.71
N PRO A 54 -4.57 22.35 -11.43
CA PRO A 54 -3.33 22.76 -10.78
C PRO A 54 -3.44 23.94 -9.84
N GLU A 55 -4.34 24.90 -10.15
CA GLU A 55 -4.58 26.14 -9.42
C GLU A 55 -5.66 26.01 -8.33
N ASN A 56 -6.15 24.78 -8.05
CA ASN A 56 -7.14 24.58 -6.99
C ASN A 56 -6.57 25.02 -5.64
N GLU A 57 -7.35 25.79 -4.88
CA GLU A 57 -6.93 26.36 -3.59
C GLU A 57 -6.55 25.27 -2.56
N TYR A 58 -7.17 24.08 -2.63
CA TYR A 58 -6.91 22.96 -1.71
C TYR A 58 -5.80 22.03 -2.18
N ARG A 59 -5.20 22.29 -3.36
CA ARG A 59 -4.12 21.44 -3.85
C ARG A 59 -2.92 21.38 -2.91
N ASN A 60 -2.59 22.49 -2.27
CA ASN A 60 -1.47 22.58 -1.32
C ASN A 60 -1.82 22.19 0.12
N THR A 61 -3.05 21.79 0.40
CA THR A 61 -3.40 21.22 1.70
C THR A 61 -3.09 19.72 1.73
N VAL A 62 -2.92 19.18 2.93
CA VAL A 62 -2.83 17.71 3.16
C VAL A 62 -4.21 17.18 3.53
N ASP A 63 -4.76 16.30 2.72
CA ASP A 63 -6.03 15.65 3.04
C ASP A 63 -5.78 14.42 3.90
N LEU A 64 -6.23 14.48 5.15
CA LEU A 64 -6.12 13.40 6.10
C LEU A 64 -7.34 12.49 6.07
N LEU A 65 -7.20 11.30 5.51
CA LEU A 65 -8.22 10.26 5.58
C LEU A 65 -8.17 9.56 6.94
N TRP A 66 -9.11 9.91 7.80
CA TRP A 66 -9.27 9.28 9.10
C TRP A 66 -10.42 8.28 9.09
N PHE A 67 -10.10 7.01 9.25
CA PHE A 67 -11.09 5.94 9.37
C PHE A 67 -10.48 4.78 10.17
N PRO A 68 -11.26 4.00 10.93
CA PRO A 68 -10.74 2.87 11.70
C PRO A 68 -9.91 1.90 10.85
N THR A 69 -8.94 1.25 11.47
CA THR A 69 -8.15 0.20 10.82
C THR A 69 -9.07 -0.93 10.35
N GLY A 70 -8.83 -1.44 9.14
CA GLY A 70 -9.70 -2.42 8.50
C GLY A 70 -10.97 -1.84 7.86
N GLY A 71 -11.23 -0.52 7.99
CA GLY A 71 -12.41 0.14 7.42
C GLY A 71 -12.36 0.37 5.90
N GLY A 72 -11.24 0.05 5.22
CA GLY A 72 -11.13 0.18 3.76
C GLY A 72 -10.51 1.49 3.26
N LYS A 73 -9.68 2.17 4.07
CA LYS A 73 -8.92 3.37 3.65
C LYS A 73 -8.08 3.12 2.40
N THR A 74 -7.42 1.96 2.35
CA THR A 74 -6.53 1.59 1.24
C THR A 74 -7.24 1.65 -0.12
N GLU A 75 -8.45 1.18 -0.21
CA GLU A 75 -9.22 1.23 -1.46
C GLU A 75 -9.48 2.67 -1.90
N ALA A 76 -9.75 3.59 -0.97
CA ALA A 76 -10.00 4.98 -1.30
C ALA A 76 -8.76 5.64 -1.93
N TYR A 77 -7.59 5.53 -1.28
CA TYR A 77 -6.40 6.15 -1.84
C TYR A 77 -5.81 5.39 -3.05
N LEU A 78 -6.02 4.09 -3.19
CA LEU A 78 -5.71 3.36 -4.42
C LEU A 78 -6.60 3.82 -5.58
N GLY A 79 -7.88 4.12 -5.32
CA GLY A 79 -8.76 4.76 -6.29
C GLY A 79 -8.23 6.12 -6.74
N VAL A 80 -7.82 6.98 -5.80
CA VAL A 80 -7.21 8.27 -6.13
C VAL A 80 -5.93 8.08 -6.96
N ALA A 81 -5.08 7.09 -6.61
CA ALA A 81 -3.88 6.79 -7.36
C ALA A 81 -4.19 6.38 -8.82
N ALA A 82 -5.15 5.47 -9.02
CA ALA A 82 -5.57 5.04 -10.36
C ALA A 82 -6.15 6.20 -11.17
N PHE A 83 -7.01 7.04 -10.56
CA PHE A 83 -7.51 8.25 -11.21
C PHE A 83 -6.36 9.16 -11.66
N THR A 84 -5.41 9.45 -10.78
CA THR A 84 -4.25 10.32 -11.06
C THR A 84 -3.43 9.78 -12.23
N ILE A 85 -3.19 8.46 -12.27
CA ILE A 85 -2.45 7.79 -13.34
C ILE A 85 -3.18 7.96 -14.68
N PHE A 86 -4.45 7.63 -14.74
CA PHE A 86 -5.23 7.76 -15.98
C PHE A 86 -5.40 9.21 -16.41
N TYR A 87 -5.72 10.10 -15.47
CA TYR A 87 -5.90 11.51 -15.76
C TYR A 87 -4.63 12.11 -16.38
N ARG A 88 -3.46 11.86 -15.77
CA ARG A 88 -2.17 12.32 -16.30
C ARG A 88 -1.89 11.82 -17.71
N ARG A 89 -2.29 10.59 -18.04
CA ARG A 89 -2.09 10.00 -19.38
C ARG A 89 -3.05 10.56 -20.43
N ILE A 90 -4.29 10.87 -20.03
CA ILE A 90 -5.33 11.33 -20.95
C ILE A 90 -5.23 12.83 -21.20
N SER A 91 -5.05 13.64 -20.13
CA SER A 91 -5.06 15.11 -20.21
C SER A 91 -3.82 15.73 -20.83
N SER A 92 -2.77 14.95 -21.04
CA SER A 92 -1.48 15.43 -21.52
C SER A 92 -1.33 15.18 -23.02
N ASN A 93 -1.06 16.23 -23.77
CA ASN A 93 -0.75 16.15 -25.20
C ASN A 93 0.69 15.61 -25.48
N SER A 94 1.47 15.36 -24.42
CA SER A 94 2.84 14.83 -24.50
C SER A 94 2.94 13.50 -23.76
N ILE A 95 3.90 12.66 -24.17
CA ILE A 95 4.20 11.40 -23.47
C ILE A 95 4.71 11.74 -22.06
N ASN A 96 3.83 11.66 -21.07
CA ASN A 96 4.14 11.91 -19.66
C ASN A 96 4.49 10.60 -18.96
N ASP A 97 5.62 10.02 -19.37
CA ASP A 97 6.21 8.87 -18.68
C ASP A 97 6.93 9.34 -17.41
N GLY A 98 7.12 8.44 -16.48
CA GLY A 98 7.76 8.68 -15.19
C GLY A 98 6.82 8.54 -14.01
N VAL A 99 7.37 8.78 -12.83
CA VAL A 99 6.66 8.57 -11.58
C VAL A 99 5.47 9.54 -11.48
N THR A 100 4.29 8.98 -11.33
CA THR A 100 3.04 9.73 -11.16
C THR A 100 2.61 9.75 -9.70
N VAL A 101 2.77 8.61 -9.00
CA VAL A 101 2.32 8.43 -7.61
C VAL A 101 3.45 7.86 -6.77
N ILE A 102 3.67 8.45 -5.61
CA ILE A 102 4.56 7.91 -4.57
C ILE A 102 3.70 7.52 -3.37
N MET A 103 3.73 6.23 -3.00
CA MET A 103 3.09 5.72 -1.78
C MET A 103 4.15 5.38 -0.75
N ARG A 104 3.99 5.89 0.47
CA ARG A 104 4.97 5.76 1.54
C ARG A 104 4.38 5.09 2.78
N TYR A 105 5.17 4.20 3.33
CA TYR A 105 4.87 3.45 4.55
C TYR A 105 5.99 3.58 5.57
N THR A 106 5.69 3.34 6.84
CA THR A 106 6.67 3.37 7.92
C THR A 106 7.24 1.99 8.25
N LEU A 107 6.45 0.93 8.06
CA LEU A 107 6.79 -0.43 8.46
C LEU A 107 7.01 -1.33 7.24
N ARG A 108 8.20 -1.93 7.14
CA ARG A 108 8.64 -2.76 5.99
C ARG A 108 7.71 -3.93 5.69
N LEU A 109 7.25 -4.68 6.72
CA LEU A 109 6.37 -5.84 6.50
C LEU A 109 4.99 -5.46 5.97
N LEU A 110 4.42 -4.35 6.45
CA LEU A 110 3.17 -3.82 5.92
C LEU A 110 3.35 -3.35 4.47
N THR A 111 4.52 -2.84 4.13
CA THR A 111 4.85 -2.38 2.79
C THR A 111 4.70 -3.50 1.76
N ILE A 112 5.16 -4.73 2.06
CA ILE A 112 5.05 -5.87 1.14
C ILE A 112 3.58 -6.26 0.90
N GLN A 113 2.76 -6.34 1.95
CA GLN A 113 1.32 -6.66 1.80
C GLN A 113 0.58 -5.61 0.97
N GLN A 114 0.90 -4.33 1.16
CA GLN A 114 0.32 -3.26 0.37
C GLN A 114 0.87 -3.25 -1.06
N PHE A 115 2.11 -3.72 -1.26
CA PHE A 115 2.70 -3.86 -2.58
C PHE A 115 1.94 -4.87 -3.45
N GLU A 116 1.58 -6.03 -2.93
CA GLU A 116 0.75 -7.01 -3.66
C GLU A 116 -0.58 -6.40 -4.11
N ARG A 117 -1.23 -5.62 -3.22
CA ARG A 117 -2.50 -4.95 -3.54
C ARG A 117 -2.34 -3.87 -4.61
N ALA A 118 -1.29 -3.07 -4.50
CA ALA A 118 -0.97 -2.03 -5.47
C ALA A 118 -0.53 -2.63 -6.81
N ALA A 119 0.25 -3.72 -6.79
CA ALA A 119 0.65 -4.45 -8.00
C ALA A 119 -0.55 -5.00 -8.76
N ALA A 120 -1.56 -5.54 -8.05
CA ALA A 120 -2.79 -5.98 -8.68
C ALA A 120 -3.57 -4.83 -9.34
N LEU A 121 -3.61 -3.65 -8.71
CA LEU A 121 -4.20 -2.46 -9.31
C LEU A 121 -3.42 -2.00 -10.55
N ILE A 122 -2.09 -1.98 -10.48
CA ILE A 122 -1.24 -1.58 -11.61
C ILE A 122 -1.37 -2.54 -12.79
N CYS A 123 -1.46 -3.86 -12.54
CA CYS A 123 -1.80 -4.82 -13.59
C CYS A 123 -3.15 -4.50 -14.25
N ALA A 124 -4.16 -4.16 -13.46
CA ALA A 124 -5.47 -3.75 -13.99
C ALA A 124 -5.38 -2.45 -14.81
N CYS A 125 -4.63 -1.46 -14.32
CA CYS A 125 -4.41 -0.20 -15.04
C CYS A 125 -3.67 -0.43 -16.38
N GLU A 126 -2.63 -1.27 -16.40
CA GLU A 126 -1.90 -1.58 -17.63
C GLU A 126 -2.75 -2.38 -18.63
N TYR A 127 -3.55 -3.33 -18.15
CA TYR A 127 -4.52 -4.03 -18.99
C TYR A 127 -5.48 -3.04 -19.66
N LEU A 128 -6.08 -2.13 -18.87
CA LEU A 128 -6.99 -1.12 -19.39
C LEU A 128 -6.30 -0.11 -20.31
N ARG A 129 -5.04 0.25 -20.04
CA ARG A 129 -4.25 1.09 -20.94
C ARG A 129 -4.15 0.47 -22.32
N LYS A 130 -3.79 -0.81 -22.39
CA LYS A 130 -3.66 -1.55 -23.66
C LYS A 130 -5.00 -1.68 -24.36
N THR A 131 -6.04 -2.12 -23.66
CA THR A 131 -7.36 -2.39 -24.29
C THR A 131 -8.10 -1.14 -24.73
N ASN A 132 -7.88 0.00 -24.07
CA ASN A 132 -8.49 1.29 -24.43
C ASN A 132 -7.55 2.22 -25.20
N ASN A 133 -6.38 1.74 -25.64
CA ASN A 133 -5.38 2.53 -26.36
C ASN A 133 -5.03 3.85 -25.67
N ILE A 134 -4.85 3.82 -24.34
CA ILE A 134 -4.42 5.01 -23.57
C ILE A 134 -2.95 5.30 -23.89
N PRO A 135 -2.60 6.56 -24.19
CA PRO A 135 -1.25 6.94 -24.61
C PRO A 135 -0.21 6.76 -23.49
N GLY A 136 1.07 6.80 -23.90
CA GLY A 136 2.24 6.67 -23.04
C GLY A 136 2.75 5.24 -22.90
N GLY A 137 3.88 5.09 -22.20
CA GLY A 137 4.53 3.81 -21.94
C GLY A 137 3.74 2.92 -20.98
N GLU A 138 4.33 1.81 -20.62
CA GLU A 138 3.77 0.84 -19.68
C GLU A 138 3.40 1.48 -18.33
N ILE A 139 2.20 1.20 -17.80
CA ILE A 139 1.85 1.54 -16.43
C ILE A 139 2.41 0.45 -15.52
N ASN A 140 3.34 0.83 -14.65
CA ASN A 140 4.16 -0.10 -13.88
C ASN A 140 4.37 0.36 -12.43
N ILE A 141 4.85 -0.55 -11.57
CA ILE A 141 5.08 -0.31 -10.15
C ILE A 141 6.51 -0.66 -9.76
N GLY A 142 7.11 0.16 -8.89
CA GLY A 142 8.38 -0.10 -8.24
C GLY A 142 8.26 -0.28 -6.73
N LEU A 143 8.94 -1.27 -6.17
CA LEU A 143 9.10 -1.47 -4.74
C LEU A 143 10.45 -0.91 -4.29
N TRP A 144 10.47 0.32 -3.78
CA TRP A 144 11.69 1.06 -3.43
C TRP A 144 11.87 1.08 -1.90
N ILE A 145 12.50 0.02 -1.36
CA ILE A 145 12.69 -0.21 0.08
C ILE A 145 14.15 -0.52 0.41
N GLY A 146 14.48 -0.64 1.71
CA GLY A 146 15.85 -0.86 2.16
C GLY A 146 16.50 -2.15 1.64
N SER A 147 17.84 -2.12 1.45
CA SER A 147 18.64 -3.23 0.89
C SER A 147 18.57 -4.54 1.67
N SER A 148 18.16 -4.50 2.94
CA SER A 148 17.86 -5.72 3.69
C SER A 148 16.66 -6.51 3.15
N MET A 149 15.79 -5.87 2.37
CA MET A 149 14.58 -6.49 1.83
C MET A 149 14.69 -6.75 0.32
N THR A 150 15.12 -5.75 -0.46
CA THR A 150 15.23 -5.84 -1.92
C THR A 150 16.65 -5.50 -2.38
N PRO A 151 17.16 -6.10 -3.47
CA PRO A 151 18.49 -5.82 -3.97
C PRO A 151 18.59 -4.39 -4.54
N ASN A 152 19.72 -3.71 -4.31
CA ASN A 152 19.99 -2.42 -4.92
C ASN A 152 20.50 -2.60 -6.36
N HIS A 153 21.32 -3.62 -6.61
CA HIS A 153 22.04 -3.82 -7.88
C HIS A 153 21.67 -5.13 -8.55
N ILE A 154 21.64 -5.12 -9.88
CA ILE A 154 21.26 -6.28 -10.69
C ILE A 154 22.26 -7.44 -10.56
N ASP A 155 23.53 -7.15 -10.32
CA ASP A 155 24.55 -8.19 -10.13
C ASP A 155 24.24 -9.07 -8.90
N ALA A 156 23.80 -8.45 -7.80
CA ALA A 156 23.39 -9.18 -6.60
C ALA A 156 22.17 -10.09 -6.87
N VAL A 157 21.26 -9.68 -7.76
CA VAL A 157 20.13 -10.50 -8.20
C VAL A 157 20.60 -11.78 -8.89
N SER A 158 21.60 -11.67 -9.78
CA SER A 158 22.15 -12.83 -10.52
C SER A 158 22.64 -13.91 -9.55
N GLU A 159 23.41 -13.52 -8.53
CA GLU A 159 23.96 -14.46 -7.55
C GLU A 159 22.85 -15.16 -6.75
N VAL A 160 21.83 -14.37 -6.31
CA VAL A 160 20.71 -14.90 -5.54
C VAL A 160 19.88 -15.86 -6.37
N LEU A 161 19.57 -15.52 -7.63
CA LEU A 161 18.78 -16.39 -8.51
C LEU A 161 19.50 -17.72 -8.83
N VAL A 162 20.85 -17.71 -8.97
CA VAL A 162 21.62 -18.95 -9.16
C VAL A 162 21.47 -19.84 -7.93
N LYS A 163 21.73 -19.31 -6.73
CA LYS A 163 21.59 -20.06 -5.46
C LYS A 163 20.20 -20.67 -5.29
N LEU A 164 19.14 -19.90 -5.54
CA LEU A 164 17.77 -20.37 -5.42
C LEU A 164 17.36 -21.39 -6.50
N LYS A 165 18.00 -21.36 -7.68
CA LYS A 165 17.79 -22.39 -8.71
C LYS A 165 18.48 -23.70 -8.38
N GLU A 166 19.64 -23.65 -7.70
CA GLU A 166 20.38 -24.82 -7.22
C GLU A 166 19.70 -25.43 -5.97
N ASN A 167 19.26 -24.59 -5.04
CA ASN A 167 18.58 -25.01 -3.82
C ASN A 167 17.36 -24.12 -3.54
N LYS A 168 16.16 -24.64 -3.81
CA LYS A 168 14.89 -23.90 -3.65
C LYS A 168 14.57 -23.53 -2.19
N ASP A 169 15.12 -24.25 -1.24
CA ASP A 169 14.91 -24.03 0.20
C ASP A 169 15.95 -23.09 0.80
N GLU A 170 16.85 -22.54 -0.01
CA GLU A 170 17.86 -21.59 0.44
C GLU A 170 17.22 -20.35 1.04
N LYS A 171 17.60 -20.01 2.26
CA LYS A 171 17.08 -18.83 2.94
C LYS A 171 17.89 -17.59 2.58
N ILE A 172 17.27 -16.68 1.87
CA ILE A 172 17.85 -15.38 1.55
C ILE A 172 17.46 -14.39 2.66
N TYR A 173 18.45 -13.98 3.45
CA TYR A 173 18.25 -13.12 4.61
C TYR A 173 18.25 -11.63 4.24
N GLU A 174 18.95 -11.23 3.18
CA GLU A 174 19.07 -9.85 2.72
C GLU A 174 18.99 -9.78 1.20
N GLY A 175 18.37 -8.70 0.68
CA GLY A 175 18.32 -8.42 -0.74
C GLY A 175 17.58 -9.48 -1.56
N ASN A 176 16.48 -10.04 -1.05
CA ASN A 176 15.72 -11.04 -1.77
C ASN A 176 14.96 -10.41 -2.96
N PRO A 177 15.21 -10.82 -4.22
CA PRO A 177 14.47 -10.31 -5.38
C PRO A 177 13.06 -10.90 -5.48
N ILE A 178 12.76 -12.01 -4.80
CA ILE A 178 11.46 -12.69 -4.85
C ILE A 178 10.52 -12.03 -3.85
N GLN A 179 9.82 -11.00 -4.31
CA GLN A 179 8.85 -10.24 -3.52
C GLN A 179 7.41 -10.62 -3.81
N ILE A 180 7.15 -11.35 -4.90
CA ILE A 180 5.83 -11.79 -5.33
C ILE A 180 5.89 -13.29 -5.62
N THR A 181 5.11 -14.07 -4.88
CA THR A 181 5.00 -15.52 -5.05
C THR A 181 3.70 -15.92 -5.77
N LYS A 182 2.79 -14.97 -5.99
CA LYS A 182 1.54 -15.17 -6.73
C LYS A 182 1.35 -14.05 -7.73
N CYS A 183 0.89 -14.42 -8.91
CA CYS A 183 0.58 -13.45 -9.95
C CYS A 183 -0.52 -12.48 -9.48
N PRO A 184 -0.26 -11.16 -9.45
CA PRO A 184 -1.24 -10.17 -9.01
C PRO A 184 -2.49 -10.11 -9.90
N TRP A 185 -2.40 -10.61 -11.13
CA TRP A 185 -3.50 -10.63 -12.09
C TRP A 185 -4.36 -11.88 -11.98
N CYS A 186 -3.77 -13.07 -12.10
CA CYS A 186 -4.54 -14.33 -12.16
C CYS A 186 -4.51 -15.17 -10.89
N GLY A 187 -3.69 -14.79 -9.89
CA GLY A 187 -3.56 -15.49 -8.61
C GLY A 187 -2.79 -16.82 -8.64
N LYS A 188 -2.28 -17.25 -9.81
CA LYS A 188 -1.45 -18.44 -9.93
C LYS A 188 -0.08 -18.23 -9.29
N GLU A 189 0.55 -19.30 -8.84
CA GLU A 189 1.87 -19.22 -8.23
C GLU A 189 2.93 -18.80 -9.25
N ILE A 190 3.93 -18.06 -8.77
CA ILE A 190 5.14 -17.69 -9.51
C ILE A 190 6.30 -18.32 -8.77
N ASP A 191 6.90 -19.32 -9.36
CA ASP A 191 8.10 -19.95 -8.83
C ASP A 191 9.38 -19.24 -9.31
N ILE A 192 10.54 -19.75 -8.92
CA ILE A 192 11.85 -19.17 -9.25
C ILE A 192 12.08 -19.08 -10.77
N THR A 193 11.42 -19.92 -11.59
CA THR A 193 11.58 -19.88 -13.05
C THR A 193 10.86 -18.69 -13.69
N GLY A 194 9.92 -18.07 -12.97
CA GLY A 194 9.29 -16.82 -13.35
C GLY A 194 10.20 -15.59 -13.19
N TYR A 195 11.36 -15.74 -12.54
CA TYR A 195 12.33 -14.67 -12.29
C TYR A 195 13.57 -14.86 -13.16
N ASN A 196 13.79 -13.94 -14.09
CA ASN A 196 14.89 -14.04 -15.04
C ASN A 196 15.53 -12.67 -15.29
N ILE A 197 16.81 -12.65 -15.61
CA ILE A 197 17.48 -11.42 -16.07
C ILE A 197 17.41 -11.37 -17.59
N LYS A 198 16.88 -10.28 -18.12
CA LYS A 198 16.80 -10.00 -19.56
C LYS A 198 17.30 -8.57 -19.83
N ASN A 199 18.24 -8.43 -20.74
CA ASN A 199 18.81 -7.13 -21.12
C ASN A 199 19.30 -6.31 -19.91
N GLY A 200 19.91 -6.96 -18.91
CA GLY A 200 20.43 -6.30 -17.72
C GLY A 200 19.36 -5.86 -16.69
N ASN A 201 18.11 -6.27 -16.84
CA ASN A 201 17.03 -5.97 -15.89
C ASN A 201 16.40 -7.25 -15.34
N LEU A 202 15.88 -7.19 -14.11
CA LEU A 202 15.08 -8.27 -13.56
C LEU A 202 13.71 -8.30 -14.24
N HIS A 203 13.39 -9.44 -14.82
CA HIS A 203 12.11 -9.69 -15.49
C HIS A 203 11.30 -10.74 -14.70
N ILE A 204 10.10 -10.35 -14.29
CA ILE A 204 9.17 -11.20 -13.54
C ILE A 204 8.01 -11.55 -14.45
N CYS A 205 7.63 -12.82 -14.56
CA CYS A 205 6.52 -13.26 -15.41
C CYS A 205 5.63 -14.31 -14.73
N CYS A 206 4.37 -14.39 -15.17
CA CYS A 206 3.44 -15.43 -14.74
C CYS A 206 3.72 -16.70 -15.54
N ASN A 207 4.61 -17.54 -15.04
CA ASN A 207 5.09 -18.72 -15.76
C ASN A 207 4.16 -19.95 -15.66
N ASP A 208 3.27 -19.99 -14.66
CA ASP A 208 2.35 -21.11 -14.42
C ASP A 208 1.02 -21.01 -15.20
N ASN A 209 0.79 -19.92 -15.93
CA ASN A 209 -0.45 -19.73 -16.69
C ASN A 209 -0.16 -19.07 -18.05
N PRO A 210 -0.05 -19.84 -19.14
CA PRO A 210 0.17 -19.30 -20.49
C PRO A 210 -0.94 -18.37 -20.98
N ASP A 211 -2.17 -18.54 -20.49
CA ASP A 211 -3.33 -17.70 -20.87
C ASP A 211 -3.40 -16.42 -20.05
N CYS A 212 -2.48 -16.21 -19.13
CA CYS A 212 -2.42 -14.96 -18.36
C CYS A 212 -1.96 -13.80 -19.25
N GLU A 213 -2.65 -12.67 -19.16
CA GLU A 213 -2.25 -11.42 -19.86
C GLU A 213 -0.78 -11.03 -19.60
N PHE A 214 -0.28 -11.34 -18.40
CA PHE A 214 1.08 -11.04 -17.96
C PHE A 214 2.02 -12.26 -17.99
N HIS A 215 1.69 -13.26 -18.78
CA HIS A 215 2.53 -14.45 -18.92
C HIS A 215 3.93 -14.10 -19.49
N LYS A 216 4.03 -13.08 -20.34
CA LYS A 216 5.30 -12.62 -20.90
C LYS A 216 6.08 -11.65 -20.01
N GLY A 217 5.43 -11.03 -19.04
CA GLY A 217 6.06 -10.09 -18.11
C GLY A 217 5.04 -9.31 -17.31
N LEU A 218 5.31 -9.19 -16.02
CA LEU A 218 4.58 -8.34 -15.07
C LEU A 218 5.20 -6.93 -15.06
N PRO A 219 4.39 -5.88 -14.95
CA PRO A 219 4.87 -4.50 -14.92
C PRO A 219 5.41 -4.13 -13.51
N ILE A 220 6.39 -4.89 -13.02
CA ILE A 220 6.84 -4.83 -11.62
C ILE A 220 8.36 -4.78 -11.55
N TYR A 221 8.90 -3.82 -10.78
CA TYR A 221 10.32 -3.61 -10.55
C TYR A 221 10.62 -3.63 -9.05
N VAL A 222 11.63 -4.41 -8.64
CA VAL A 222 12.01 -4.56 -7.23
C VAL A 222 13.51 -4.34 -6.99
N VAL A 223 14.27 -3.98 -8.04
CA VAL A 223 15.70 -3.67 -7.97
C VAL A 223 15.87 -2.16 -8.12
N ASP A 224 16.69 -1.52 -7.29
CA ASP A 224 16.88 -0.08 -7.32
C ASP A 224 17.37 0.41 -8.69
N ASP A 225 18.34 -0.29 -9.29
CA ASP A 225 18.86 0.06 -10.62
C ASP A 225 17.75 0.11 -11.68
N ASP A 226 16.87 -0.90 -11.68
CA ASP A 226 15.71 -0.96 -12.57
C ASP A 226 14.72 0.18 -12.29
N ILE A 227 14.46 0.47 -11.00
CA ILE A 227 13.55 1.54 -10.58
C ILE A 227 14.05 2.91 -11.03
N TYR A 228 15.35 3.20 -10.87
CA TYR A 228 15.93 4.48 -11.29
C TYR A 228 15.95 4.63 -12.83
N ALA A 229 16.19 3.55 -13.55
CA ALA A 229 16.20 3.55 -15.01
C ALA A 229 14.79 3.63 -15.62
N LYS A 230 13.84 2.85 -15.06
CA LYS A 230 12.48 2.72 -15.61
C LYS A 230 11.51 3.78 -15.09
N LYS A 231 11.77 4.38 -13.93
CA LYS A 231 10.92 5.43 -13.30
C LYS A 231 9.46 4.99 -13.23
N PRO A 232 9.14 3.94 -12.44
CA PRO A 232 7.82 3.34 -12.44
C PRO A 232 6.71 4.35 -12.17
N THR A 233 5.58 4.18 -12.83
CA THR A 233 4.40 5.06 -12.72
C THR A 233 3.93 5.22 -11.28
N LEU A 234 3.97 4.13 -10.51
CA LEU A 234 3.71 4.13 -9.07
C LEU A 234 4.94 3.58 -8.34
N ILE A 235 5.44 4.32 -7.36
CA ILE A 235 6.48 3.85 -6.44
C ILE A 235 5.86 3.61 -5.08
N LEU A 236 6.09 2.42 -4.56
CA LEU A 236 5.77 2.09 -3.19
C LEU A 236 7.07 1.97 -2.40
N SER A 237 7.20 2.74 -1.32
CA SER A 237 8.45 2.87 -0.60
C SER A 237 8.26 2.99 0.91
N THR A 238 9.36 2.80 1.65
CA THR A 238 9.43 3.18 3.06
C THR A 238 10.00 4.59 3.21
N ILE A 239 9.59 5.31 4.27
CA ILE A 239 9.99 6.71 4.46
C ILE A 239 11.52 6.86 4.62
N ASP A 240 12.19 5.88 5.24
CA ASP A 240 13.64 5.87 5.43
C ASP A 240 14.43 5.78 4.12
N LYS A 241 13.83 5.23 3.05
CA LYS A 241 14.49 5.12 1.75
C LYS A 241 14.73 6.49 1.11
N PHE A 242 13.95 7.52 1.48
CA PHE A 242 14.14 8.89 0.99
C PHE A 242 15.48 9.52 1.42
N ALA A 243 16.12 9.03 2.47
CA ALA A 243 17.48 9.42 2.80
C ALA A 243 18.47 9.18 1.65
N ARG A 244 18.18 8.22 0.76
CA ARG A 244 19.02 7.90 -0.40
C ARG A 244 19.11 9.03 -1.43
N ILE A 245 18.14 9.94 -1.46
CA ILE A 245 18.14 11.11 -2.37
C ILE A 245 19.42 11.95 -2.25
N ALA A 246 19.98 12.03 -1.03
CA ALA A 246 21.20 12.77 -0.77
C ALA A 246 22.48 12.07 -1.26
N TRP A 247 22.44 10.74 -1.46
CA TRP A 247 23.61 9.92 -1.68
C TRP A 247 23.65 9.22 -3.05
N VAL A 248 22.48 9.06 -3.70
CA VAL A 248 22.34 8.36 -4.98
C VAL A 248 21.79 9.32 -6.01
N GLU A 249 22.61 9.73 -6.95
CA GLU A 249 22.23 10.75 -7.93
C GLU A 249 21.07 10.29 -8.82
N GLU A 250 21.06 9.01 -9.20
CA GLU A 250 20.03 8.39 -10.03
C GLU A 250 18.63 8.44 -9.38
N SER A 251 18.56 8.50 -8.07
CA SER A 251 17.30 8.61 -7.34
C SER A 251 16.52 9.89 -7.66
N LYS A 252 17.20 10.96 -8.09
CA LYS A 252 16.57 12.21 -8.54
C LYS A 252 15.67 12.00 -9.76
N ASN A 253 15.95 10.98 -10.57
CA ASN A 253 15.14 10.62 -11.73
C ASN A 253 13.68 10.29 -11.36
N LEU A 254 13.43 9.87 -10.11
CA LEU A 254 12.10 9.55 -9.60
C LEU A 254 11.24 10.79 -9.38
N PHE A 255 11.85 11.98 -9.33
CA PHE A 255 11.19 13.27 -9.08
C PHE A 255 11.08 14.14 -10.32
N GLY A 256 11.18 13.53 -11.52
CA GLY A 256 10.95 14.18 -12.80
C GLY A 256 12.21 14.61 -13.53
N GLY A 257 13.25 15.05 -12.88
CA GLY A 257 14.48 15.52 -13.53
C GLY A 257 14.21 16.59 -14.62
N SER A 258 15.06 16.66 -15.66
CA SER A 258 14.93 17.70 -16.71
C SER A 258 13.89 17.36 -17.78
N TYR A 259 13.52 16.10 -17.96
CA TYR A 259 12.75 15.64 -19.13
C TYR A 259 11.38 15.03 -18.79
N ASN A 260 11.14 14.65 -17.54
CA ASN A 260 9.89 14.03 -17.12
C ASN A 260 9.11 14.93 -16.18
N MET A 261 7.79 14.74 -16.14
CA MET A 261 6.95 15.40 -15.14
C MET A 261 7.21 14.78 -13.75
N PRO A 262 7.28 15.62 -12.71
CA PRO A 262 7.41 15.12 -11.34
C PRO A 262 6.16 14.35 -10.90
N PRO A 263 6.22 13.61 -9.78
CA PRO A 263 5.05 13.01 -9.16
C PRO A 263 3.92 14.01 -8.95
N SER A 264 2.69 13.59 -9.25
CA SER A 264 1.49 14.43 -9.07
C SER A 264 0.81 14.18 -7.73
N LEU A 265 1.06 13.01 -7.13
CA LEU A 265 0.42 12.56 -5.89
C LEU A 265 1.42 11.87 -4.97
N VAL A 266 1.39 12.27 -3.71
CA VAL A 266 2.11 11.60 -2.62
C VAL A 266 1.09 11.08 -1.61
N ILE A 267 1.15 9.79 -1.29
CA ILE A 267 0.29 9.11 -0.32
C ILE A 267 1.14 8.68 0.86
N GLN A 268 0.80 9.16 2.06
CA GLN A 268 1.44 8.75 3.30
C GLN A 268 0.49 7.92 4.14
N ASP A 269 0.71 6.62 4.22
CA ASP A 269 -0.09 5.76 5.10
C ASP A 269 0.48 5.71 6.52
N GLU A 270 -0.39 5.44 7.50
CA GLU A 270 -0.08 5.36 8.93
C GLU A 270 0.71 6.58 9.44
N LEU A 271 0.24 7.79 9.12
CA LEU A 271 0.91 9.06 9.46
C LEU A 271 1.30 9.15 10.94
N HIS A 272 0.51 8.60 11.85
CA HIS A 272 0.75 8.65 13.30
C HIS A 272 2.05 7.94 13.73
N LEU A 273 2.61 7.06 12.89
CA LEU A 273 3.88 6.40 13.16
C LEU A 273 5.10 7.29 12.85
N ILE A 274 4.91 8.39 12.13
CA ILE A 274 5.97 9.37 11.83
C ILE A 274 6.05 10.37 12.97
N SER A 275 6.73 10.01 14.04
CA SER A 275 6.85 10.82 15.26
C SER A 275 8.26 10.77 15.84
N GLY A 276 8.57 11.62 16.80
CA GLY A 276 9.87 11.68 17.46
C GLY A 276 11.02 11.94 16.48
N SER A 277 12.12 11.22 16.62
CA SER A 277 13.31 11.36 15.77
C SER A 277 13.04 11.04 14.29
N LEU A 278 12.19 10.05 14.00
CA LEU A 278 11.78 9.74 12.63
C LEU A 278 11.00 10.91 12.03
N GLY A 279 10.11 11.55 12.79
CA GLY A 279 9.37 12.71 12.34
C GLY A 279 10.26 13.89 11.97
N SER A 280 11.27 14.17 12.80
CA SER A 280 12.23 15.25 12.53
C SER A 280 13.03 15.02 11.24
N LEU A 281 13.51 13.80 11.02
CA LEU A 281 14.22 13.42 9.78
C LEU A 281 13.29 13.46 8.56
N SER A 282 12.05 12.96 8.72
CA SER A 282 11.07 12.96 7.64
C SER A 282 10.73 14.37 7.16
N GLY A 283 10.64 15.36 8.06
CA GLY A 283 10.41 16.74 7.68
C GLY A 283 11.50 17.30 6.75
N LEU A 284 12.76 16.89 6.93
CA LEU A 284 13.84 17.26 6.01
C LEU A 284 13.68 16.59 4.63
N TYR A 285 13.21 15.33 4.61
CA TYR A 285 12.93 14.65 3.34
C TYR A 285 11.76 15.29 2.60
N GLU A 286 10.73 15.76 3.31
CA GLU A 286 9.60 16.47 2.69
C GLU A 286 10.02 17.77 1.99
N ILE A 287 10.92 18.54 2.59
CA ILE A 287 11.49 19.73 1.95
C ILE A 287 12.23 19.34 0.66
N ALA A 288 13.01 18.28 0.69
CA ALA A 288 13.72 17.79 -0.50
C ALA A 288 12.75 17.31 -1.60
N VAL A 289 11.69 16.58 -1.23
CA VAL A 289 10.65 16.11 -2.17
C VAL A 289 9.91 17.30 -2.78
N ASP A 290 9.45 18.27 -1.97
CA ASP A 290 8.77 19.47 -2.46
C ASP A 290 9.68 20.27 -3.40
N TYR A 291 10.97 20.43 -3.08
CA TYR A 291 11.93 21.11 -3.94
C TYR A 291 12.13 20.41 -5.29
N LEU A 292 12.33 19.09 -5.26
CA LEU A 292 12.57 18.28 -6.48
C LEU A 292 11.30 18.17 -7.35
N CYS A 293 10.13 18.14 -6.74
CA CYS A 293 8.85 18.04 -7.43
C CYS A 293 8.27 19.38 -7.90
N ASN A 294 8.83 20.51 -7.46
CA ASN A 294 8.29 21.83 -7.81
C ASN A 294 8.45 22.10 -9.33
N ARG A 295 7.35 22.30 -10.01
CA ARG A 295 7.30 22.76 -11.40
C ARG A 295 6.42 24.01 -11.48
N ASN A 296 7.06 25.16 -11.68
CA ASN A 296 6.38 26.47 -11.78
C ASN A 296 5.45 26.77 -10.60
N GLY A 297 5.83 26.38 -9.38
CA GLY A 297 5.03 26.54 -8.19
C GLY A 297 3.98 25.45 -7.95
N ILE A 298 3.86 24.47 -8.86
CA ILE A 298 2.94 23.34 -8.71
C ILE A 298 3.66 22.21 -7.98
N LEU A 299 3.13 21.85 -6.80
CA LEU A 299 3.59 20.75 -5.97
C LEU A 299 2.70 19.52 -6.12
N PRO A 300 3.19 18.32 -5.75
CA PRO A 300 2.34 17.14 -5.63
C PRO A 300 1.21 17.37 -4.64
N LYS A 301 0.03 16.85 -4.92
CA LYS A 301 -1.01 16.70 -3.90
C LYS A 301 -0.55 15.69 -2.87
N VAL A 302 -0.68 16.03 -1.59
CA VAL A 302 -0.36 15.10 -0.48
C VAL A 302 -1.66 14.64 0.15
N ILE A 303 -1.82 13.32 0.25
CA ILE A 303 -2.87 12.69 1.05
C ILE A 303 -2.22 11.81 2.12
N ALA A 304 -2.77 11.87 3.33
CA ALA A 304 -2.31 11.08 4.44
C ALA A 304 -3.44 10.20 4.98
N SER A 305 -3.10 9.07 5.58
CA SER A 305 -4.06 8.16 6.18
C SER A 305 -3.63 7.82 7.60
N THR A 306 -4.59 7.75 8.52
CA THR A 306 -4.33 7.37 9.91
C THR A 306 -5.57 6.76 10.57
N ALA A 307 -5.35 5.95 11.60
CA ALA A 307 -6.41 5.47 12.49
C ALA A 307 -6.60 6.38 13.73
N THR A 308 -5.69 7.31 13.98
CA THR A 308 -5.72 8.22 15.14
C THR A 308 -5.59 9.67 14.68
N VAL A 309 -6.35 10.57 15.32
CA VAL A 309 -6.43 12.01 14.91
C VAL A 309 -5.85 12.95 15.95
N LYS A 310 -5.42 12.45 17.11
CA LYS A 310 -4.91 13.33 18.18
C LYS A 310 -3.66 14.06 17.68
N ASN A 311 -3.72 15.40 17.69
CA ASN A 311 -2.66 16.31 17.25
C ASN A 311 -2.22 16.13 15.77
N ALA A 312 -3.07 15.57 14.90
CA ALA A 312 -2.72 15.36 13.50
C ALA A 312 -2.46 16.68 12.75
N ASP A 313 -3.20 17.74 13.06
CA ASP A 313 -3.00 19.06 12.47
C ASP A 313 -1.59 19.62 12.76
N GLN A 314 -1.17 19.61 14.03
CA GLN A 314 0.18 20.03 14.41
C GLN A 314 1.26 19.13 13.77
N GLN A 315 1.01 17.82 13.67
CA GLN A 315 1.92 16.88 13.04
C GLN A 315 2.08 17.19 11.55
N VAL A 316 0.98 17.39 10.83
CA VAL A 316 0.98 17.73 9.40
C VAL A 316 1.70 19.06 9.16
N LYS A 317 1.39 20.07 9.96
CA LYS A 317 2.04 21.38 9.87
C LYS A 317 3.55 21.32 10.12
N SER A 318 3.97 20.51 11.10
CA SER A 318 5.38 20.33 11.41
C SER A 318 6.13 19.50 10.36
N LEU A 319 5.46 18.52 9.74
CA LEU A 319 6.07 17.60 8.80
C LEU A 319 6.12 18.16 7.37
N TYR A 320 5.01 18.76 6.91
CA TYR A 320 4.83 19.21 5.53
C TYR A 320 4.85 20.74 5.36
N GLY A 321 4.76 21.50 6.44
CA GLY A 321 4.58 22.95 6.36
C GLY A 321 3.26 23.39 5.72
N LYS A 322 2.26 22.51 5.68
CA LYS A 322 0.98 22.68 4.98
C LYS A 322 -0.18 22.63 5.97
N GLU A 323 -1.31 23.26 5.60
CA GLU A 323 -2.57 23.11 6.33
C GLU A 323 -3.18 21.73 6.06
N MET A 324 -4.04 21.26 6.99
CA MET A 324 -4.67 19.95 6.92
C MET A 324 -6.20 20.06 6.76
N ILE A 325 -6.76 19.19 5.93
CA ILE A 325 -8.20 18.97 5.86
C ILE A 325 -8.48 17.53 6.27
N GLN A 326 -9.27 17.34 7.34
CA GLN A 326 -9.65 16.00 7.80
C GLN A 326 -10.89 15.52 7.08
N PHE A 327 -10.83 14.29 6.58
CA PHE A 327 -11.99 13.56 6.07
C PHE A 327 -12.13 12.19 6.77
N PRO A 328 -13.32 11.77 7.23
CA PRO A 328 -14.55 12.57 7.31
C PRO A 328 -14.44 13.73 8.31
N PRO A 329 -15.25 14.79 8.16
CA PRO A 329 -15.36 15.80 9.19
C PRO A 329 -15.94 15.20 10.47
N ASN A 330 -15.69 15.85 11.61
CA ASN A 330 -16.21 15.39 12.90
C ASN A 330 -17.74 15.36 12.89
N GLY A 331 -18.31 14.29 13.45
CA GLY A 331 -19.73 14.21 13.72
C GLY A 331 -20.14 15.00 14.97
N LEU A 332 -21.45 15.11 15.20
CA LEU A 332 -22.00 15.74 16.42
C LEU A 332 -21.80 14.86 17.66
N SER A 333 -21.62 13.56 17.47
CA SER A 333 -21.34 12.58 18.53
C SER A 333 -20.15 11.71 18.14
N TYR A 334 -19.38 11.28 19.14
CA TYR A 334 -18.26 10.34 18.91
C TYR A 334 -18.72 8.93 18.51
N THR A 335 -20.01 8.61 18.70
CA THR A 335 -20.60 7.31 18.37
C THR A 335 -21.32 7.30 17.03
N ASP A 336 -21.55 8.48 16.44
CA ASP A 336 -22.37 8.62 15.25
C ASP A 336 -21.84 9.75 14.36
N SER A 337 -21.54 9.41 13.12
CA SER A 337 -21.15 10.33 12.05
C SER A 337 -21.87 9.93 10.76
N PHE A 338 -21.84 10.79 9.74
CA PHE A 338 -22.51 10.52 8.46
C PHE A 338 -22.07 9.20 7.82
N PHE A 339 -20.80 8.82 7.95
CA PHE A 339 -20.24 7.65 7.28
C PHE A 339 -20.10 6.42 8.21
N ALA A 340 -20.20 6.60 9.51
CA ALA A 340 -19.98 5.51 10.46
C ALA A 340 -20.76 5.75 11.75
N HIS A 341 -21.43 4.73 12.22
CA HIS A 341 -22.09 4.70 13.53
C HIS A 341 -21.67 3.48 14.32
N ARG A 342 -21.78 3.56 15.62
CA ARG A 342 -21.49 2.44 16.50
C ARG A 342 -22.61 1.41 16.37
N ALA A 343 -22.26 0.18 16.02
CA ALA A 343 -23.22 -0.93 15.98
C ALA A 343 -23.86 -1.17 17.34
N ASP A 344 -25.16 -1.50 17.35
CA ASP A 344 -25.85 -1.91 18.55
C ASP A 344 -25.23 -3.22 19.11
N LYS A 345 -25.25 -3.37 20.44
CA LYS A 345 -24.72 -4.58 21.10
C LYS A 345 -25.49 -5.85 20.72
N ASN A 346 -26.73 -5.71 20.28
CA ASN A 346 -27.56 -6.82 19.81
C ASN A 346 -27.22 -7.23 18.37
N GLU A 347 -26.66 -6.31 17.57
CA GLU A 347 -26.23 -6.58 16.19
C GLU A 347 -24.85 -7.21 16.14
N ARG A 348 -23.97 -6.81 17.07
CA ARG A 348 -22.61 -7.34 17.16
C ARG A 348 -22.21 -7.54 18.62
N PRO A 349 -21.66 -8.71 18.99
CA PRO A 349 -21.19 -8.96 20.35
C PRO A 349 -20.07 -7.99 20.72
N ALA A 350 -20.10 -7.54 21.97
CA ALA A 350 -19.08 -6.66 22.50
C ALA A 350 -17.75 -7.40 22.66
N ARG A 351 -16.65 -6.66 22.52
CA ARG A 351 -15.32 -7.17 22.84
C ARG A 351 -15.19 -7.32 24.35
N ILE A 352 -14.70 -8.47 24.83
CA ILE A 352 -14.49 -8.75 26.26
C ILE A 352 -12.98 -8.59 26.52
N TYR A 353 -12.64 -7.76 27.50
CA TYR A 353 -11.27 -7.60 28.00
C TYR A 353 -11.16 -8.29 29.35
N VAL A 354 -10.26 -9.26 29.45
CA VAL A 354 -9.99 -10.01 30.68
C VAL A 354 -8.56 -9.69 31.13
N GLY A 355 -8.43 -9.02 32.27
CA GLY A 355 -7.15 -8.79 32.94
C GLY A 355 -6.77 -9.98 33.81
N VAL A 356 -5.60 -10.57 33.61
CA VAL A 356 -5.09 -11.66 34.44
C VAL A 356 -3.74 -11.22 35.00
N CYS A 357 -3.60 -11.29 36.33
CA CYS A 357 -2.37 -10.98 37.06
C CYS A 357 -1.86 -12.23 37.78
N GLU A 358 -0.55 -12.41 37.76
CA GLU A 358 0.14 -13.44 38.53
C GLU A 358 0.63 -12.86 39.85
N ASN A 359 0.33 -13.54 40.95
CA ASN A 359 0.85 -13.22 42.28
C ASN A 359 2.03 -14.14 42.59
N GLY A 360 3.27 -13.66 42.37
CA GLY A 360 4.49 -14.37 42.79
C GLY A 360 5.06 -15.36 41.77
N GLY A 361 4.50 -15.43 40.56
CA GLY A 361 5.00 -16.28 39.48
C GLY A 361 5.63 -15.50 38.31
N SER A 362 6.04 -16.23 37.27
CA SER A 362 6.55 -15.66 36.04
C SER A 362 5.41 -15.29 35.07
N ILE A 363 5.48 -14.11 34.45
CA ILE A 363 4.53 -13.72 33.37
C ILE A 363 4.50 -14.77 32.26
N LYS A 364 5.63 -15.43 31.97
CA LYS A 364 5.72 -16.49 30.96
C LYS A 364 4.90 -17.70 31.33
N ASP A 365 4.98 -18.16 32.58
CA ASP A 365 4.20 -19.31 33.06
C ASP A 365 2.71 -19.01 33.01
N LEU A 366 2.32 -17.77 33.34
CA LEU A 366 0.95 -17.32 33.23
C LEU A 366 0.47 -17.35 31.78
N MET A 367 1.27 -16.84 30.84
CA MET A 367 0.93 -16.87 29.39
C MET A 367 0.77 -18.28 28.86
N VAL A 368 1.69 -19.20 29.22
CA VAL A 368 1.61 -20.61 28.79
C VAL A 368 0.31 -21.25 29.34
N ARG A 369 -0.03 -21.01 30.60
CA ARG A 369 -1.30 -21.51 31.18
C ARG A 369 -2.52 -20.94 30.49
N ILE A 370 -2.53 -19.63 30.16
CA ILE A 370 -3.64 -19.01 29.43
C ILE A 370 -3.78 -19.64 28.03
N TYR A 371 -2.69 -19.84 27.30
CA TYR A 371 -2.74 -20.47 25.98
C TYR A 371 -3.19 -21.92 26.06
N ALA A 372 -2.73 -22.67 27.06
CA ALA A 372 -3.20 -24.04 27.28
C ALA A 372 -4.73 -24.08 27.53
N VAL A 373 -5.25 -23.18 28.38
CA VAL A 373 -6.70 -23.10 28.64
C VAL A 373 -7.47 -22.73 27.38
N LEU A 374 -7.01 -21.72 26.62
CA LEU A 374 -7.69 -21.29 25.40
C LEU A 374 -7.68 -22.40 24.32
N THR A 375 -6.58 -23.16 24.19
CA THR A 375 -6.51 -24.30 23.27
C THR A 375 -7.47 -25.42 23.67
N LEU A 376 -7.65 -25.67 24.98
CA LEU A 376 -8.57 -26.69 25.48
C LEU A 376 -10.05 -26.30 25.33
N ILE A 377 -10.38 -25.02 25.20
CA ILE A 377 -11.77 -24.54 25.00
C ILE A 377 -12.39 -25.18 23.75
N LYS A 378 -11.65 -25.26 22.64
CA LYS A 378 -12.12 -25.89 21.41
C LYS A 378 -12.53 -27.36 21.63
N ALA A 379 -11.67 -28.12 22.28
CA ALA A 379 -11.96 -29.53 22.58
C ALA A 379 -13.18 -29.69 23.51
N LYS A 380 -13.33 -28.76 24.46
CA LYS A 380 -14.50 -28.73 25.37
C LYS A 380 -15.78 -28.42 24.59
N PHE A 381 -15.81 -27.40 23.76
CA PHE A 381 -16.99 -27.01 22.99
C PHE A 381 -17.39 -28.07 21.96
N THR A 382 -16.44 -28.78 21.37
CA THR A 382 -16.72 -29.93 20.51
C THR A 382 -17.41 -31.07 21.29
N LYS A 383 -16.96 -31.35 22.52
CA LYS A 383 -17.60 -32.36 23.39
C LYS A 383 -19.01 -31.94 23.85
N GLU A 384 -19.27 -30.65 24.00
CA GLU A 384 -20.56 -30.09 24.37
C GLU A 384 -21.51 -29.93 23.17
N ASN A 385 -21.13 -30.39 21.96
CA ASN A 385 -21.92 -30.33 20.73
C ASN A 385 -22.38 -28.91 20.34
N LEU A 386 -21.57 -27.89 20.62
CA LEU A 386 -21.83 -26.53 20.13
C LEU A 386 -21.73 -26.47 18.60
N SER A 387 -22.42 -25.50 18.01
CA SER A 387 -22.38 -25.30 16.55
C SER A 387 -20.96 -24.96 16.05
N ASP A 388 -20.64 -25.37 14.85
CA ASP A 388 -19.35 -25.10 14.20
C ASP A 388 -19.02 -23.59 14.15
N ASP A 389 -20.03 -22.73 13.96
CA ASP A 389 -19.88 -21.27 13.96
C ASP A 389 -19.39 -20.73 15.31
N VAL A 390 -19.81 -21.34 16.42
CA VAL A 390 -19.33 -20.99 17.78
C VAL A 390 -17.92 -21.51 18.00
N ILE A 391 -17.64 -22.73 17.59
CA ILE A 391 -16.33 -23.38 17.73
C ILE A 391 -15.27 -22.62 16.92
N ASP A 392 -15.62 -22.17 15.71
CA ASP A 392 -14.71 -21.46 14.81
C ASP A 392 -14.21 -20.14 15.40
N GLN A 393 -15.02 -19.46 16.19
CA GLN A 393 -14.63 -18.21 16.87
C GLN A 393 -13.47 -18.40 17.87
N TYR A 394 -13.25 -19.60 18.36
CA TYR A 394 -12.16 -19.96 19.29
C TYR A 394 -11.04 -20.77 18.63
N TYR A 395 -11.07 -20.87 17.29
CA TYR A 395 -10.10 -21.70 16.55
C TYR A 395 -8.72 -21.06 16.53
N THR A 396 -8.64 -19.74 16.40
CA THR A 396 -7.38 -19.01 16.24
C THR A 396 -7.04 -18.20 17.49
N ILE A 397 -5.87 -18.47 18.06
CA ILE A 397 -5.31 -17.70 19.17
C ILE A 397 -4.18 -16.83 18.62
N VAL A 398 -4.24 -15.52 18.88
CA VAL A 398 -3.19 -14.57 18.49
C VAL A 398 -2.51 -14.05 19.73
N GLY A 399 -1.23 -14.36 19.89
CA GLY A 399 -0.38 -13.88 20.97
C GLY A 399 0.40 -12.64 20.56
N TYR A 400 0.44 -11.59 21.40
CA TYR A 400 1.25 -10.41 21.23
C TYR A 400 2.38 -10.40 22.26
N PHE A 401 3.59 -10.15 21.80
CA PHE A 401 4.79 -10.15 22.65
C PHE A 401 5.55 -8.82 22.49
N ASN A 402 6.09 -8.31 23.58
CA ASN A 402 6.91 -7.09 23.57
C ASN A 402 8.30 -7.30 22.96
N ALA A 403 8.81 -8.52 22.99
CA ALA A 403 10.12 -8.87 22.46
C ALA A 403 10.12 -10.27 21.81
N ILE A 404 10.97 -10.46 20.80
CA ILE A 404 11.18 -11.75 20.11
C ILE A 404 11.65 -12.83 21.10
N ARG A 405 12.46 -12.45 22.10
CA ARG A 405 12.90 -13.35 23.16
C ARG A 405 11.74 -13.95 23.96
N ASP A 406 10.70 -13.13 24.24
CA ASP A 406 9.54 -13.58 25.00
C ASP A 406 8.66 -14.52 24.16
N LEU A 407 8.53 -14.24 22.85
CA LEU A 407 7.89 -15.15 21.89
C LEU A 407 8.60 -16.52 21.87
N GLY A 408 9.94 -16.55 21.67
CA GLY A 408 10.72 -17.78 21.63
C GLY A 408 10.62 -18.60 22.92
N ALA A 409 10.59 -17.94 24.06
CA ALA A 409 10.46 -18.63 25.36
C ALA A 409 9.05 -19.18 25.64
N THR A 410 8.03 -18.72 24.92
CA THR A 410 6.64 -19.17 25.08
C THR A 410 6.25 -20.23 24.05
N SER A 411 6.95 -20.27 22.89
CA SER A 411 6.69 -21.23 21.80
C SER A 411 7.42 -22.58 21.99
N ASN A 412 8.42 -22.65 22.87
CA ASN A 412 9.13 -23.86 23.27
C ASN A 412 8.47 -24.50 24.49
#